data_285bb46ec6144edb3d5d4834ce39b68e
#
_entry.id   285bb46ec6144edb3d5d4834ce39b68e
#
_cell.length_a   1.000
_cell.length_b   1.000
_cell.length_c   1.000
_cell.angle_alpha   90.00
_cell.angle_beta   90.00
_cell.angle_gamma   90.00
#
_symmetry.space_group_name_H-M   'P 1'
#
loop_
_entity.id
_entity.type
_entity.pdbx_description
1 polymer ?
#
loop_
_entity_poly.entity_id
_entity_poly.type
_entity_poly.pdbx_seq_one_letter_code
_entity_poly.pdbx_strand_id
1 'polypeptide(L)'
;MTPAPDLIAADRALVSAFAKGDTVAVAAMLDDDMNLVDSHGRVLHKPQLKQRLPASPLGDEAGMKLAAFQYADVAHVSVERDKVFILRIWVKRAGGWRLMVWHEVSQKLPPAPRGTPRKEWDNPCYTLPYKPKTDDERDCLTSWQELEIAVMHHEPDVWAAHCADEFMVAGAARRHSKADRLAVLEEQKRTDVNSAPAPLVAARLYGFKEAMVMSCEHQPFHGKLNRVSRVFVKRGGQWLMAVSFQTVDEDAPVVTV
;
A
#
# COMPACT_ATOMS: atom_id res chain seq x y z
N MET A 1 -14.79 3.28 -11.97
CA MET A 1 -14.47 3.65 -13.39
C MET A 1 -13.74 2.48 -14.00
N THR A 2 -14.11 2.03 -15.19
CA THR A 2 -13.43 0.91 -15.87
C THR A 2 -12.02 1.37 -16.27
N PRO A 3 -10.96 0.60 -15.96
CA PRO A 3 -9.60 0.96 -16.33
C PRO A 3 -9.43 1.02 -17.85
N ALA A 4 -8.59 1.93 -18.32
CA ALA A 4 -8.32 2.10 -19.75
C ALA A 4 -7.65 0.85 -20.33
N PRO A 5 -7.99 0.46 -21.58
CA PRO A 5 -7.39 -0.72 -22.22
C PRO A 5 -5.86 -0.67 -22.34
N ASP A 6 -5.30 0.52 -22.52
CA ASP A 6 -3.84 0.75 -22.60
C ASP A 6 -3.13 0.44 -21.28
N LEU A 7 -3.75 0.72 -20.13
CA LEU A 7 -3.24 0.33 -18.81
C LEU A 7 -3.17 -1.20 -18.68
N ILE A 8 -4.25 -1.90 -19.01
CA ILE A 8 -4.29 -3.36 -18.89
C ILE A 8 -3.28 -4.01 -19.87
N ALA A 9 -3.12 -3.45 -21.07
CA ALA A 9 -2.11 -3.90 -22.02
C ALA A 9 -0.69 -3.70 -21.47
N ALA A 10 -0.40 -2.54 -20.86
CA ALA A 10 0.90 -2.26 -20.24
C ALA A 10 1.19 -3.22 -19.07
N ASP A 11 0.19 -3.47 -18.22
CA ASP A 11 0.32 -4.39 -17.09
C ASP A 11 0.65 -5.82 -17.54
N ARG A 12 -0.07 -6.33 -18.53
CA ARG A 12 0.18 -7.66 -19.11
C ARG A 12 1.54 -7.75 -19.81
N ALA A 13 1.94 -6.69 -20.53
CA ALA A 13 3.24 -6.64 -21.18
C ALA A 13 4.38 -6.70 -20.15
N LEU A 14 4.25 -5.96 -19.03
CA LEU A 14 5.20 -5.99 -17.94
C LEU A 14 5.33 -7.38 -17.33
N VAL A 15 4.20 -8.01 -16.95
CA VAL A 15 4.17 -9.35 -16.36
C VAL A 15 4.81 -10.38 -17.30
N SER A 16 4.51 -10.30 -18.61
CA SER A 16 5.12 -11.17 -19.62
C SER A 16 6.64 -10.95 -19.72
N ALA A 17 7.11 -9.70 -19.70
CA ALA A 17 8.54 -9.39 -19.74
C ALA A 17 9.24 -9.87 -18.45
N PHE A 18 8.61 -9.70 -17.29
CA PHE A 18 9.09 -10.21 -16.01
C PHE A 18 9.26 -11.74 -16.03
N ALA A 19 8.25 -12.47 -16.49
CA ALA A 19 8.28 -13.93 -16.59
C ALA A 19 9.37 -14.47 -17.53
N LYS A 20 9.73 -13.68 -18.55
CA LYS A 20 10.81 -13.99 -19.51
C LYS A 20 12.20 -13.57 -19.02
N GLY A 21 12.31 -12.87 -17.91
CA GLY A 21 13.55 -12.27 -17.43
C GLY A 21 14.09 -11.14 -18.33
N ASP A 22 13.23 -10.51 -19.14
CA ASP A 22 13.61 -9.43 -20.05
C ASP A 22 13.81 -8.11 -19.30
N THR A 23 15.01 -7.93 -18.75
CA THR A 23 15.36 -6.72 -17.97
C THR A 23 15.26 -5.43 -18.79
N VAL A 24 15.49 -5.49 -20.11
CA VAL A 24 15.43 -4.32 -20.98
C VAL A 24 13.99 -3.86 -21.17
N ALA A 25 13.09 -4.80 -21.52
CA ALA A 25 11.67 -4.50 -21.69
C ALA A 25 11.05 -4.04 -20.36
N VAL A 26 11.36 -4.72 -19.24
CA VAL A 26 10.89 -4.29 -17.92
C VAL A 26 11.39 -2.88 -17.61
N ALA A 27 12.69 -2.61 -17.73
CA ALA A 27 13.26 -1.28 -17.42
C ALA A 27 12.63 -0.13 -18.22
N ALA A 28 12.22 -0.39 -19.47
CA ALA A 28 11.54 0.59 -20.31
C ALA A 28 10.13 0.95 -19.79
N MET A 29 9.50 0.07 -19.01
CA MET A 29 8.18 0.29 -18.45
C MET A 29 8.21 0.84 -17.01
N LEU A 30 9.39 0.91 -16.37
CA LEU A 30 9.52 1.42 -15.00
C LEU A 30 9.57 2.94 -14.97
N ASP A 31 8.88 3.53 -13.97
CA ASP A 31 9.06 4.93 -13.59
C ASP A 31 10.45 5.16 -12.99
N ASP A 32 10.92 6.40 -12.98
CA ASP A 32 12.24 6.71 -12.39
C ASP A 32 12.22 6.58 -10.85
N ASP A 33 11.06 6.82 -10.23
CA ASP A 33 10.82 6.63 -8.80
C ASP A 33 10.37 5.21 -8.43
N MET A 34 10.61 4.23 -9.31
CA MET A 34 10.19 2.85 -9.12
C MET A 34 10.67 2.25 -7.80
N ASN A 35 9.74 1.64 -7.08
CA ASN A 35 9.93 0.97 -5.82
C ASN A 35 9.28 -0.44 -5.88
N LEU A 36 10.08 -1.50 -5.82
CA LEU A 36 9.61 -2.87 -5.66
C LEU A 36 9.83 -3.29 -4.21
N VAL A 37 8.77 -3.70 -3.54
CA VAL A 37 8.80 -4.34 -2.22
C VAL A 37 8.50 -5.82 -2.45
N ASP A 38 9.46 -6.70 -2.21
CA ASP A 38 9.26 -8.14 -2.35
C ASP A 38 8.50 -8.74 -1.15
N SER A 39 8.13 -10.00 -1.24
CA SER A 39 7.37 -10.72 -0.21
C SER A 39 8.11 -10.89 1.13
N HIS A 40 9.40 -10.53 1.19
CA HIS A 40 10.24 -10.48 2.41
C HIS A 40 10.44 -9.04 2.91
N GLY A 41 9.82 -8.04 2.27
CA GLY A 41 9.94 -6.63 2.62
C GLY A 41 11.23 -5.95 2.12
N ARG A 42 12.05 -6.63 1.32
CA ARG A 42 13.24 -6.02 0.72
C ARG A 42 12.83 -5.05 -0.39
N VAL A 43 13.52 -3.92 -0.45
CA VAL A 43 13.23 -2.86 -1.42
C VAL A 43 14.25 -2.88 -2.54
N LEU A 44 13.77 -2.94 -3.78
CA LEU A 44 14.58 -2.83 -4.99
C LEU A 44 14.10 -1.63 -5.82
N HIS A 45 15.04 -0.86 -6.31
CA HIS A 45 14.80 0.29 -7.16
C HIS A 45 15.15 0.01 -8.63
N LYS A 46 14.75 0.90 -9.53
CA LYS A 46 14.99 0.76 -10.97
C LYS A 46 16.43 0.36 -11.37
N PRO A 47 17.51 0.90 -10.76
CA PRO A 47 18.88 0.49 -11.12
C PRO A 47 19.16 -1.00 -10.86
N GLN A 48 18.66 -1.55 -9.74
CA GLN A 48 18.83 -2.95 -9.40
C GLN A 48 18.01 -3.86 -10.32
N LEU A 49 16.77 -3.45 -10.64
CA LEU A 49 15.89 -4.18 -11.55
C LEU A 49 16.39 -4.23 -13.00
N LYS A 50 17.16 -3.22 -13.43
CA LYS A 50 17.86 -3.24 -14.72
C LYS A 50 18.96 -4.31 -14.79
N GLN A 51 19.54 -4.65 -13.66
CA GLN A 51 20.62 -5.67 -13.60
C GLN A 51 20.04 -7.07 -13.44
N ARG A 52 19.03 -7.22 -12.60
CA ARG A 52 18.42 -8.50 -12.30
C ARG A 52 16.96 -8.32 -11.85
N LEU A 53 16.06 -9.13 -12.39
CA LEU A 53 14.69 -9.24 -11.92
C LEU A 53 14.58 -10.31 -10.83
N PRO A 54 13.87 -10.03 -9.72
CA PRO A 54 13.49 -11.09 -8.78
C PRO A 54 12.46 -12.04 -9.45
N ALA A 55 12.35 -13.25 -8.94
CA ALA A 55 11.25 -14.14 -9.34
C ALA A 55 9.94 -13.61 -8.78
N SER A 56 8.89 -13.56 -9.60
CA SER A 56 7.55 -13.26 -9.11
C SER A 56 7.04 -14.40 -8.22
N PRO A 57 6.50 -14.13 -7.03
CA PRO A 57 5.97 -15.18 -6.16
C PRO A 57 4.71 -15.84 -6.74
N LEU A 58 4.04 -15.20 -7.70
CA LEU A 58 2.91 -15.78 -8.43
C LEU A 58 3.31 -16.56 -9.68
N GLY A 59 4.57 -16.43 -10.13
CA GLY A 59 5.03 -17.02 -11.38
C GLY A 59 4.27 -16.51 -12.60
N ASP A 60 3.65 -17.41 -13.37
CA ASP A 60 2.81 -17.03 -14.50
C ASP A 60 1.44 -16.53 -14.02
N GLU A 61 1.11 -15.29 -14.39
CA GLU A 61 -0.17 -14.65 -14.10
C GLU A 61 -1.18 -14.75 -15.29
N ALA A 62 -0.86 -15.49 -16.34
CA ALA A 62 -1.77 -15.66 -17.48
C ALA A 62 -3.11 -16.25 -17.02
N GLY A 63 -4.20 -15.60 -17.41
CA GLY A 63 -5.55 -16.03 -17.03
C GLY A 63 -5.99 -15.64 -15.61
N MET A 64 -5.13 -15.02 -14.79
CA MET A 64 -5.54 -14.53 -13.49
C MET A 64 -6.51 -13.34 -13.61
N LYS A 65 -7.47 -13.28 -12.68
CA LYS A 65 -8.39 -12.14 -12.57
C LYS A 65 -7.64 -10.93 -12.00
N LEU A 66 -7.68 -9.83 -12.73
CA LEU A 66 -7.17 -8.55 -12.29
C LEU A 66 -8.28 -7.74 -11.61
N ALA A 67 -7.99 -7.14 -10.47
CA ALA A 67 -8.77 -6.02 -9.96
C ALA A 67 -8.00 -4.74 -10.28
N ALA A 68 -8.59 -3.83 -11.06
CA ALA A 68 -7.92 -2.62 -11.50
C ALA A 68 -8.83 -1.40 -11.34
N PHE A 69 -8.24 -0.32 -10.82
CA PHE A 69 -8.90 0.96 -10.62
C PHE A 69 -8.01 2.08 -11.15
N GLN A 70 -8.62 3.05 -11.83
CA GLN A 70 -7.90 4.16 -12.43
C GLN A 70 -8.43 5.50 -11.92
N TYR A 71 -7.53 6.41 -11.60
CA TYR A 71 -7.77 7.74 -11.05
C TYR A 71 -6.98 8.75 -11.89
N ALA A 72 -7.54 9.16 -13.01
CA ALA A 72 -6.87 9.99 -14.01
C ALA A 72 -5.48 9.43 -14.42
N ASP A 73 -4.40 10.01 -13.90
CA ASP A 73 -3.02 9.66 -14.24
C ASP A 73 -2.39 8.63 -13.30
N VAL A 74 -3.15 8.09 -12.34
CA VAL A 74 -2.73 7.00 -11.45
C VAL A 74 -3.69 5.83 -11.59
N ALA A 75 -3.16 4.63 -11.52
CA ALA A 75 -3.98 3.44 -11.44
C ALA A 75 -3.32 2.41 -10.52
N HIS A 76 -4.12 1.56 -9.91
CA HIS A 76 -3.59 0.36 -9.29
C HIS A 76 -4.22 -0.89 -9.87
N VAL A 77 -3.41 -1.92 -10.03
CA VAL A 77 -3.77 -3.26 -10.44
C VAL A 77 -3.38 -4.21 -9.34
N SER A 78 -4.28 -5.06 -8.91
CA SER A 78 -3.99 -6.11 -7.94
C SER A 78 -4.37 -7.48 -8.47
N VAL A 79 -3.57 -8.47 -8.11
CA VAL A 79 -3.80 -9.89 -8.38
C VAL A 79 -3.61 -10.67 -7.09
N GLU A 80 -4.29 -11.82 -7.00
CA GLU A 80 -4.15 -12.72 -5.86
C GLU A 80 -4.23 -14.18 -6.28
N ARG A 81 -3.46 -15.03 -5.61
CA ARG A 81 -3.53 -16.49 -5.66
C ARG A 81 -2.95 -17.08 -4.37
N ASP A 82 -3.69 -17.99 -3.74
CA ASP A 82 -3.21 -18.79 -2.59
C ASP A 82 -2.56 -17.97 -1.46
N LYS A 83 -3.19 -16.87 -1.03
CA LYS A 83 -2.68 -15.97 0.00
C LYS A 83 -1.45 -15.13 -0.38
N VAL A 84 -1.09 -15.10 -1.65
CA VAL A 84 -0.11 -14.18 -2.21
C VAL A 84 -0.85 -13.09 -2.98
N PHE A 85 -0.50 -11.85 -2.69
CA PHE A 85 -1.11 -10.66 -3.28
C PHE A 85 -0.01 -9.80 -3.89
N ILE A 86 -0.25 -9.27 -5.09
CA ILE A 86 0.63 -8.28 -5.72
C ILE A 86 -0.19 -7.03 -6.03
N LEU A 87 0.32 -5.88 -5.61
CA LEU A 87 -0.16 -4.57 -5.99
C LEU A 87 0.83 -3.95 -6.97
N ARG A 88 0.36 -3.47 -8.10
CA ARG A 88 1.10 -2.65 -9.05
C ARG A 88 0.45 -1.29 -9.14
N ILE A 89 1.21 -0.23 -8.85
CA ILE A 89 0.74 1.15 -9.00
C ILE A 89 1.40 1.73 -10.24
N TRP A 90 0.57 2.15 -11.17
CA TRP A 90 0.93 2.71 -12.45
C TRP A 90 0.67 4.22 -12.44
N VAL A 91 1.58 4.96 -13.07
CA VAL A 91 1.44 6.41 -13.26
C VAL A 91 1.58 6.76 -14.74
N LYS A 92 0.79 7.71 -15.21
CA LYS A 92 0.82 8.16 -16.60
C LYS A 92 1.85 9.25 -16.74
N ARG A 93 2.79 9.07 -17.68
CA ARG A 93 3.81 10.04 -18.07
C ARG A 93 3.63 10.39 -19.54
N ALA A 94 4.38 11.36 -20.05
CA ALA A 94 4.31 11.77 -21.47
C ALA A 94 4.47 10.58 -22.46
N GLY A 95 5.23 9.55 -22.08
CA GLY A 95 5.44 8.33 -22.89
C GLY A 95 4.51 7.16 -22.56
N GLY A 96 3.36 7.39 -21.90
CA GLY A 96 2.40 6.35 -21.51
C GLY A 96 2.54 5.89 -20.07
N TRP A 97 1.94 4.73 -19.75
CA TRP A 97 1.95 4.19 -18.41
C TRP A 97 3.35 3.72 -17.99
N ARG A 98 3.73 4.02 -16.73
CA ARG A 98 4.98 3.59 -16.09
C ARG A 98 4.65 2.97 -14.73
N LEU A 99 5.28 1.85 -14.42
CA LEU A 99 5.15 1.22 -13.12
C LEU A 99 5.97 2.00 -12.09
N MET A 100 5.30 2.51 -11.06
CA MET A 100 5.93 3.23 -9.95
C MET A 100 6.11 2.36 -8.72
N VAL A 101 5.15 1.44 -8.45
CA VAL A 101 5.23 0.52 -7.31
C VAL A 101 4.88 -0.89 -7.75
N TRP A 102 5.68 -1.85 -7.29
CA TRP A 102 5.36 -3.27 -7.23
C TRP A 102 5.47 -3.71 -5.77
N HIS A 103 4.39 -4.16 -5.16
CA HIS A 103 4.38 -4.54 -3.76
C HIS A 103 3.78 -5.94 -3.60
N GLU A 104 4.58 -6.85 -3.06
CA GLU A 104 4.21 -8.24 -2.81
C GLU A 104 3.86 -8.45 -1.34
N VAL A 105 2.79 -9.16 -1.09
CA VAL A 105 2.36 -9.58 0.24
C VAL A 105 2.14 -11.08 0.23
N SER A 106 2.79 -11.79 1.16
CA SER A 106 2.51 -13.20 1.46
C SER A 106 1.84 -13.30 2.82
N GLN A 107 0.63 -13.85 2.85
CA GLN A 107 -0.09 -14.08 4.09
C GLN A 107 0.46 -15.33 4.78
N LYS A 108 1.35 -15.15 5.75
CA LYS A 108 2.12 -16.23 6.38
C LYS A 108 1.63 -16.60 7.78
N LEU A 109 0.95 -15.69 8.47
CA LEU A 109 0.70 -15.79 9.90
C LEU A 109 -0.78 -15.64 10.25
N PRO A 110 -1.29 -16.34 11.25
CA PRO A 110 -2.51 -15.92 11.93
C PRO A 110 -2.28 -14.51 12.51
N PRO A 111 -3.35 -13.73 12.71
CA PRO A 111 -3.23 -12.43 13.37
C PRO A 111 -2.48 -12.62 14.70
N ALA A 112 -1.41 -11.86 14.90
CA ALA A 112 -0.72 -11.87 16.18
C ALA A 112 -1.71 -11.49 17.28
N PRO A 113 -1.66 -12.13 18.47
CA PRO A 113 -2.39 -11.66 19.63
C PRO A 113 -2.06 -10.18 19.82
N ARG A 114 -3.08 -9.34 19.87
CA ARG A 114 -2.87 -7.89 20.03
C ARG A 114 -2.36 -7.65 21.44
N GLY A 115 -1.19 -7.03 21.52
CA GLY A 115 -0.70 -6.52 22.79
C GLY A 115 -1.67 -5.48 23.32
N THR A 116 -1.85 -5.42 24.63
CA THR A 116 -2.62 -4.39 25.30
C THR A 116 -1.92 -3.05 25.05
N PRO A 117 -2.58 -2.02 24.47
CA PRO A 117 -1.98 -0.72 24.33
C PRO A 117 -1.61 -0.17 25.70
N ARG A 118 -0.46 0.49 25.79
CA ARG A 118 -0.16 1.27 26.98
C ARG A 118 -1.14 2.46 27.03
N LYS A 119 -1.79 2.69 28.14
CA LYS A 119 -2.71 3.82 28.37
C LYS A 119 -2.07 5.21 28.18
N GLU A 120 -0.75 5.27 28.08
CA GLU A 120 0.06 6.49 28.10
C GLU A 120 0.75 6.79 26.75
N TRP A 121 0.32 6.14 25.66
CA TRP A 121 0.96 6.43 24.38
C TRP A 121 0.47 7.76 23.84
N ASP A 122 1.40 8.69 23.64
CA ASP A 122 1.20 9.77 22.69
C ASP A 122 0.81 9.16 21.36
N ASN A 123 -0.26 9.68 20.75
CA ASN A 123 -0.74 9.15 19.50
C ASN A 123 0.37 9.22 18.44
N PRO A 124 0.91 8.08 17.96
CA PRO A 124 2.03 8.06 17.03
C PRO A 124 1.70 8.71 15.69
N CYS A 125 0.40 8.91 15.40
CA CYS A 125 -0.06 9.56 14.17
C CYS A 125 0.14 11.09 14.20
N TYR A 126 0.33 11.73 15.35
CA TYR A 126 0.59 13.17 15.40
C TYR A 126 2.01 13.55 14.99
N THR A 127 2.96 12.65 15.11
CA THR A 127 4.34 12.91 14.70
C THR A 127 4.58 12.40 13.29
N LEU A 128 4.88 13.30 12.36
CA LEU A 128 5.18 12.96 10.98
C LEU A 128 6.69 13.12 10.73
N PRO A 129 7.38 12.08 10.22
CA PRO A 129 8.78 12.17 9.79
C PRO A 129 8.91 12.84 8.42
N TYR A 130 7.83 13.40 7.90
CA TYR A 130 7.72 14.00 6.57
C TYR A 130 7.15 15.42 6.68
N LYS A 131 7.81 16.36 6.02
CA LYS A 131 7.31 17.74 5.91
C LYS A 131 6.58 17.88 4.58
N PRO A 132 5.26 18.15 4.57
CA PRO A 132 4.49 18.35 3.33
C PRO A 132 5.07 19.50 2.50
N LYS A 133 5.16 19.30 1.19
CA LYS A 133 5.68 20.27 0.22
C LYS A 133 4.56 21.06 -0.46
N THR A 134 3.35 20.51 -0.47
CA THR A 134 2.17 21.11 -1.08
C THR A 134 0.97 21.02 -0.14
N ASP A 135 -0.09 21.78 -0.43
CA ASP A 135 -1.35 21.71 0.30
C ASP A 135 -1.99 20.32 0.13
N ASP A 136 -1.95 19.75 -1.07
CA ASP A 136 -2.46 18.40 -1.34
C ASP A 136 -1.74 17.32 -0.52
N GLU A 137 -0.41 17.40 -0.36
CA GLU A 137 0.33 16.49 0.51
C GLU A 137 -0.08 16.65 1.98
N ARG A 138 -0.26 17.89 2.45
CA ARG A 138 -0.71 18.17 3.82
C ARG A 138 -2.09 17.59 4.06
N ASP A 139 -3.05 17.88 3.17
CA ASP A 139 -4.44 17.45 3.31
C ASP A 139 -4.55 15.91 3.23
N CYS A 140 -3.76 15.27 2.36
CA CYS A 140 -3.67 13.81 2.28
C CYS A 140 -3.12 13.19 3.57
N LEU A 141 -2.07 13.77 4.15
CA LEU A 141 -1.52 13.31 5.44
C LEU A 141 -2.48 13.55 6.60
N THR A 142 -3.22 14.65 6.60
CA THR A 142 -4.28 14.90 7.58
C THR A 142 -5.35 13.82 7.50
N SER A 143 -5.83 13.50 6.29
CA SER A 143 -6.81 12.40 6.11
C SER A 143 -6.26 11.05 6.58
N TRP A 144 -4.97 10.76 6.33
CA TRP A 144 -4.32 9.57 6.86
C TRP A 144 -4.27 9.57 8.40
N GLN A 145 -3.92 10.70 9.03
CA GLN A 145 -3.88 10.82 10.49
C GLN A 145 -5.27 10.60 11.12
N GLU A 146 -6.32 11.23 10.56
CA GLU A 146 -7.69 11.08 11.03
C GLU A 146 -8.18 9.63 10.91
N LEU A 147 -7.86 8.96 9.82
CA LEU A 147 -8.16 7.54 9.62
C LEU A 147 -7.49 6.65 10.68
N GLU A 148 -6.21 6.85 10.97
CA GLU A 148 -5.47 6.06 11.96
C GLU A 148 -5.93 6.39 13.40
N ILE A 149 -6.27 7.65 13.68
CA ILE A 149 -6.86 8.09 14.95
C ILE A 149 -8.22 7.43 15.17
N ALA A 150 -9.05 7.36 14.13
CA ALA A 150 -10.35 6.69 14.20
C ALA A 150 -10.21 5.19 14.53
N VAL A 151 -9.14 4.53 14.08
CA VAL A 151 -8.83 3.14 14.50
C VAL A 151 -8.54 3.08 15.99
N MET A 152 -7.77 4.01 16.54
CA MET A 152 -7.43 4.04 17.97
C MET A 152 -8.64 4.29 18.87
N HIS A 153 -9.53 5.18 18.43
CA HIS A 153 -10.69 5.60 19.21
C HIS A 153 -11.93 4.74 18.97
N HIS A 154 -11.82 3.68 18.17
CA HIS A 154 -12.95 2.81 17.79
C HIS A 154 -14.10 3.60 17.13
N GLU A 155 -13.78 4.43 16.15
CA GLU A 155 -14.71 5.26 15.40
C GLU A 155 -14.86 4.73 13.95
N PRO A 156 -15.59 3.60 13.77
CA PRO A 156 -15.70 2.94 12.47
C PRO A 156 -16.29 3.83 11.38
N ASP A 157 -17.26 4.69 11.71
CA ASP A 157 -17.88 5.61 10.76
C ASP A 157 -16.90 6.69 10.28
N VAL A 158 -16.09 7.23 11.19
CA VAL A 158 -15.02 8.19 10.85
C VAL A 158 -14.00 7.54 9.97
N TRP A 159 -13.54 6.32 10.34
CA TRP A 159 -12.62 5.54 9.53
C TRP A 159 -13.19 5.31 8.11
N ALA A 160 -14.46 4.91 8.01
CA ALA A 160 -15.12 4.62 6.73
C ALA A 160 -15.24 5.86 5.84
N ALA A 161 -15.41 7.05 6.43
CA ALA A 161 -15.48 8.33 5.71
C ALA A 161 -14.15 8.71 5.06
N HIS A 162 -13.01 8.21 5.58
CA HIS A 162 -11.66 8.42 5.01
C HIS A 162 -11.21 7.31 4.06
N CYS A 163 -12.08 6.34 3.74
CA CYS A 163 -11.79 5.26 2.80
C CYS A 163 -12.67 5.33 1.57
N ALA A 164 -12.09 5.13 0.40
CA ALA A 164 -12.82 4.96 -0.85
C ALA A 164 -13.67 3.67 -0.83
N ASP A 165 -14.72 3.61 -1.65
CA ASP A 165 -15.61 2.43 -1.68
C ASP A 165 -14.88 1.16 -2.14
N GLU A 166 -13.92 1.31 -3.06
CA GLU A 166 -13.05 0.24 -3.54
C GLU A 166 -11.89 -0.10 -2.59
N PHE A 167 -11.84 0.47 -1.39
CA PHE A 167 -10.73 0.26 -0.45
C PHE A 167 -10.42 -1.23 -0.26
N MET A 168 -9.11 -1.52 -0.29
CA MET A 168 -8.56 -2.82 0.06
C MET A 168 -7.26 -2.66 0.85
N VAL A 169 -7.09 -3.47 1.87
CA VAL A 169 -5.83 -3.63 2.59
C VAL A 169 -5.36 -5.08 2.52
N ALA A 170 -4.07 -5.28 2.24
CA ALA A 170 -3.43 -6.58 2.34
C ALA A 170 -2.17 -6.49 3.20
N GLY A 171 -1.95 -7.49 4.04
CA GLY A 171 -0.78 -7.62 4.91
C GLY A 171 -0.59 -9.08 5.34
N ALA A 172 0.51 -9.35 6.04
CA ALA A 172 0.91 -10.71 6.44
C ALA A 172 -0.16 -11.49 7.20
N ALA A 173 -1.02 -10.80 7.93
CA ALA A 173 -2.06 -11.41 8.76
C ALA A 173 -3.48 -11.28 8.18
N ARG A 174 -3.69 -10.48 7.14
CA ARG A 174 -5.04 -10.12 6.70
C ARG A 174 -5.10 -9.61 5.26
N ARG A 175 -6.25 -9.82 4.65
CA ARG A 175 -6.76 -9.08 3.51
C ARG A 175 -8.20 -8.67 3.82
N HIS A 176 -8.51 -7.40 3.69
CA HIS A 176 -9.84 -6.87 3.95
C HIS A 176 -10.26 -5.88 2.86
N SER A 177 -11.50 -5.98 2.40
CA SER A 177 -12.21 -4.91 1.74
C SER A 177 -12.61 -3.82 2.76
N LYS A 178 -13.19 -2.71 2.29
CA LYS A 178 -13.77 -1.67 3.18
C LYS A 178 -14.80 -2.29 4.14
N ALA A 179 -15.71 -3.11 3.63
CA ALA A 179 -16.75 -3.76 4.43
C ALA A 179 -16.17 -4.72 5.48
N ASP A 180 -15.21 -5.58 5.09
CA ASP A 180 -14.56 -6.49 6.04
C ASP A 180 -13.83 -5.73 7.15
N ARG A 181 -13.14 -4.65 6.79
CA ARG A 181 -12.40 -3.84 7.78
C ARG A 181 -13.34 -3.10 8.71
N LEU A 182 -14.45 -2.59 8.19
CA LEU A 182 -15.49 -1.94 9.00
C LEU A 182 -16.06 -2.92 10.04
N ALA A 183 -16.41 -4.14 9.62
CA ALA A 183 -16.89 -5.16 10.54
C ALA A 183 -15.87 -5.49 11.66
N VAL A 184 -14.57 -5.52 11.33
CA VAL A 184 -13.51 -5.69 12.33
C VAL A 184 -13.45 -4.52 13.31
N LEU A 185 -13.61 -3.28 12.84
CA LEU A 185 -13.60 -2.09 13.71
C LEU A 185 -14.81 -2.04 14.63
N GLU A 186 -16.00 -2.40 14.11
CA GLU A 186 -17.22 -2.53 14.91
C GLU A 186 -17.06 -3.57 16.02
N GLU A 187 -16.48 -4.73 15.70
CA GLU A 187 -16.19 -5.76 16.69
C GLU A 187 -15.17 -5.28 17.73
N GLN A 188 -14.14 -4.54 17.32
CA GLN A 188 -13.16 -3.93 18.21
C GLN A 188 -13.79 -2.91 19.16
N LYS A 189 -14.72 -2.09 18.66
CA LYS A 189 -15.52 -1.16 19.46
C LYS A 189 -16.36 -1.90 20.50
N ARG A 190 -17.03 -2.96 20.07
CA ARG A 190 -17.90 -3.77 20.97
C ARG A 190 -17.12 -4.50 22.06
N THR A 191 -15.91 -4.93 21.77
CA THR A 191 -15.06 -5.72 22.69
C THR A 191 -14.01 -4.89 23.43
N ASP A 192 -13.99 -3.57 23.19
CA ASP A 192 -12.99 -2.63 23.72
C ASP A 192 -11.53 -3.08 23.50
N VAL A 193 -11.29 -3.72 22.33
CA VAL A 193 -9.96 -4.17 21.95
C VAL A 193 -9.22 -3.03 21.31
N ASN A 194 -8.35 -2.40 22.05
CA ASN A 194 -7.49 -1.33 21.56
C ASN A 194 -6.49 -1.81 20.50
N SER A 195 -6.30 -1.02 19.46
CA SER A 195 -5.23 -1.20 18.49
C SER A 195 -4.59 0.15 18.19
N ALA A 196 -3.37 0.35 18.67
CA ALA A 196 -2.59 1.52 18.26
C ALA A 196 -1.98 1.27 16.88
N PRO A 197 -2.03 2.24 15.96
CA PRO A 197 -1.27 2.17 14.72
C PRO A 197 0.24 2.20 15.03
N ALA A 198 1.03 1.54 14.18
CA ALA A 198 2.47 1.62 14.30
C ALA A 198 2.95 3.03 13.87
N PRO A 199 3.91 3.63 14.59
CA PRO A 199 4.48 4.92 14.22
C PRO A 199 4.97 4.95 12.78
N LEU A 200 4.69 6.04 12.07
CA LEU A 200 5.26 6.33 10.77
C LEU A 200 6.69 6.86 10.98
N VAL A 201 7.70 6.19 10.41
CA VAL A 201 9.12 6.54 10.58
C VAL A 201 9.77 7.08 9.32
N ALA A 202 9.20 6.79 8.14
CA ALA A 202 9.59 7.40 6.88
C ALA A 202 8.39 7.45 5.93
N ALA A 203 8.35 8.47 5.07
CA ALA A 203 7.35 8.59 4.01
C ALA A 203 7.90 9.31 2.79
N ARG A 204 7.41 8.91 1.61
CA ARG A 204 7.55 9.62 0.35
C ARG A 204 6.17 9.73 -0.28
N LEU A 205 5.79 10.94 -0.67
CA LEU A 205 4.52 11.21 -1.33
C LEU A 205 4.79 11.68 -2.76
N TYR A 206 3.96 11.20 -3.68
CA TYR A 206 4.00 11.56 -5.08
C TYR A 206 2.60 12.02 -5.49
N GLY A 207 2.46 13.33 -5.67
CA GLY A 207 1.19 13.98 -5.98
C GLY A 207 0.86 13.92 -7.46
N PHE A 208 -0.39 13.55 -7.75
CA PHE A 208 -1.04 13.64 -9.06
C PHE A 208 -2.36 14.40 -8.86
N LYS A 209 -2.93 14.92 -9.92
CA LYS A 209 -4.12 15.79 -9.81
C LYS A 209 -5.24 15.25 -8.94
N GLU A 210 -5.55 13.96 -9.06
CA GLU A 210 -6.68 13.30 -8.37
C GLU A 210 -6.25 12.11 -7.51
N ALA A 211 -4.94 11.88 -7.39
CA ALA A 211 -4.39 10.78 -6.61
C ALA A 211 -3.05 11.13 -5.97
N MET A 212 -2.76 10.48 -4.86
CA MET A 212 -1.48 10.53 -4.16
C MET A 212 -0.97 9.10 -3.97
N VAL A 213 0.25 8.83 -4.43
CA VAL A 213 0.96 7.59 -4.13
C VAL A 213 1.83 7.83 -2.90
N MET A 214 1.71 6.97 -1.90
CA MET A 214 2.51 7.05 -0.67
C MET A 214 3.27 5.75 -0.47
N SER A 215 4.61 5.83 -0.47
CA SER A 215 5.49 4.77 -0.01
C SER A 215 6.02 5.14 1.36
N CYS A 216 5.83 4.28 2.36
CA CYS A 216 6.17 4.63 3.73
C CYS A 216 6.61 3.42 4.55
N GLU A 217 7.15 3.72 5.72
CA GLU A 217 7.66 2.76 6.67
C GLU A 217 7.02 2.99 8.03
N HIS A 218 6.56 1.90 8.64
CA HIS A 218 6.02 1.91 9.99
C HIS A 218 6.88 1.03 10.88
N GLN A 219 7.27 1.54 12.04
CA GLN A 219 8.00 0.80 13.05
C GLN A 219 7.08 0.47 14.22
N PRO A 220 6.58 -0.77 14.34
CA PRO A 220 5.84 -1.20 15.53
C PRO A 220 6.70 -1.04 16.80
N PHE A 221 6.07 -0.78 17.93
CA PHE A 221 6.75 -0.70 19.24
C PHE A 221 7.42 -2.02 19.63
N HIS A 222 6.83 -3.13 19.18
CA HIS A 222 7.42 -4.46 19.25
C HIS A 222 7.33 -5.12 17.89
N GLY A 223 8.47 -5.44 17.31
CA GLY A 223 8.52 -6.11 16.02
C GLY A 223 9.47 -5.48 15.01
N LYS A 224 9.34 -5.91 13.78
CA LYS A 224 10.15 -5.48 12.65
C LYS A 224 9.45 -4.37 11.87
N LEU A 225 10.23 -3.63 11.11
CA LEU A 225 9.78 -2.58 10.21
C LEU A 225 8.74 -3.12 9.21
N ASN A 226 7.70 -2.33 8.95
CA ASN A 226 6.73 -2.61 7.89
C ASN A 226 6.94 -1.66 6.72
N ARG A 227 7.09 -2.21 5.52
CA ARG A 227 7.05 -1.48 4.25
C ARG A 227 5.59 -1.35 3.82
N VAL A 228 5.17 -0.15 3.47
CA VAL A 228 3.78 0.10 3.13
C VAL A 228 3.66 0.94 1.85
N SER A 229 2.78 0.51 0.95
CA SER A 229 2.42 1.26 -0.24
C SER A 229 0.93 1.56 -0.25
N ARG A 230 0.56 2.83 -0.47
CA ARG A 230 -0.82 3.31 -0.46
C ARG A 230 -1.13 4.16 -1.69
N VAL A 231 -2.39 4.15 -2.07
CA VAL A 231 -2.97 5.15 -2.97
C VAL A 231 -4.11 5.86 -2.24
N PHE A 232 -4.07 7.17 -2.27
CA PHE A 232 -5.18 8.03 -1.89
C PHE A 232 -5.78 8.65 -3.14
N VAL A 233 -7.08 8.90 -3.12
CA VAL A 233 -7.81 9.52 -4.22
C VAL A 233 -8.59 10.73 -3.72
N LYS A 234 -8.66 11.78 -4.53
CA LYS A 234 -9.39 13.00 -4.18
C LYS A 234 -10.81 12.92 -4.71
N ARG A 235 -11.79 12.93 -3.84
CA ARG A 235 -13.23 12.93 -4.19
C ARG A 235 -13.98 13.96 -3.38
N GLY A 236 -14.73 14.83 -4.03
CA GLY A 236 -15.46 15.87 -3.32
C GLY A 236 -14.60 16.83 -2.49
N GLY A 237 -13.31 16.98 -2.88
CA GLY A 237 -12.34 17.80 -2.15
C GLY A 237 -11.62 17.06 -1.01
N GLN A 238 -12.03 15.86 -0.66
CA GLN A 238 -11.46 15.04 0.41
C GLN A 238 -10.52 13.95 -0.15
N TRP A 239 -9.41 13.68 0.55
CA TRP A 239 -8.53 12.56 0.25
C TRP A 239 -9.02 11.28 0.94
N LEU A 240 -9.21 10.21 0.16
CA LEU A 240 -9.71 8.91 0.64
C LEU A 240 -8.68 7.83 0.31
N MET A 241 -8.37 6.96 1.28
CA MET A 241 -7.50 5.82 1.03
C MET A 241 -8.20 4.77 0.17
N ALA A 242 -7.61 4.43 -0.98
CA ALA A 242 -8.16 3.44 -1.90
C ALA A 242 -7.48 2.05 -1.76
N VAL A 243 -6.20 2.02 -1.43
CA VAL A 243 -5.46 0.75 -1.25
C VAL A 243 -4.31 0.92 -0.27
N SER A 244 -4.03 -0.13 0.50
CA SER A 244 -2.86 -0.22 1.40
C SER A 244 -2.30 -1.64 1.40
N PHE A 245 -1.05 -1.82 0.94
CA PHE A 245 -0.31 -3.08 1.01
C PHE A 245 0.84 -2.94 2.00
N GLN A 246 1.02 -3.97 2.84
CA GLN A 246 1.94 -3.94 3.96
C GLN A 246 2.73 -5.24 4.05
N THR A 247 4.07 -5.14 4.01
CA THR A 247 4.96 -6.30 4.14
C THR A 247 6.01 -6.03 5.22
N VAL A 248 6.19 -6.99 6.11
CA VAL A 248 7.23 -6.94 7.15
C VAL A 248 8.59 -7.11 6.50
N ASP A 249 9.52 -6.22 6.79
CA ASP A 249 10.92 -6.35 6.38
C ASP A 249 11.59 -7.43 7.26
N GLU A 250 11.78 -8.62 6.68
CA GLU A 250 12.33 -9.77 7.40
C GLU A 250 13.81 -9.58 7.79
N ASP A 251 14.52 -8.68 7.11
CA ASP A 251 15.94 -8.38 7.37
C ASP A 251 16.10 -7.23 8.39
N ALA A 252 15.02 -6.49 8.68
CA ALA A 252 15.06 -5.42 9.68
C ALA A 252 15.24 -5.97 11.10
N PRO A 253 15.93 -5.22 11.99
CA PRO A 253 16.05 -5.59 13.39
C PRO A 253 14.70 -5.59 14.08
N VAL A 254 14.53 -6.47 15.06
CA VAL A 254 13.38 -6.44 15.97
C VAL A 254 13.59 -5.31 16.96
N VAL A 255 12.66 -4.35 17.00
CA VAL A 255 12.64 -3.31 18.03
C VAL A 255 11.79 -3.81 19.20
N THR A 256 12.30 -3.62 20.41
CA THR A 256 11.60 -3.86 21.68
C THR A 256 11.75 -2.60 22.50
N VAL A 257 10.68 -1.84 22.66
CA VAL A 257 10.64 -0.62 23.47
C VAL A 257 9.86 -0.89 24.75
#